data_de8ea1390d708cb7614ba85edb67fbc0
#
_entry.id   de8ea1390d708cb7614ba85edb67fbc0
#
_cell.length_a   1.000
_cell.length_b   1.000
_cell.length_c   1.000
_cell.angle_alpha   90.00
_cell.angle_beta   90.00
_cell.angle_gamma   90.00
#
_symmetry.space_group_name_H-M   'P 1'
#
loop_
_entity.id
_entity.type
_entity.pdbx_description
1 polymer ?
#
loop_
_entity_poly.entity_id
_entity_poly.type
_entity_poly.pdbx_seq_one_letter_code
_entity_poly.pdbx_strand_id
1 'polypeptide(L)'
;MAPIWRDRDEYSVARLIEERLASDPDSEFLDINGESWTAAAMFGTADRLANTFAEFGVQRGDRVATLIENSSEAAVSLFAANRASAVGVPVNTAYKGEYLRHQLADSGAKVLIVEAALAERAIFVADQIDTLEHVIVVGHDGESTPGTNWHSWTDALTMPDTPLGRSTDPTDLDIFIYTGGTTGLSKACAINHNYAVTLAWQIAHMWERTADDVVWTPMPLFHFNAVSVMLTGTLLCGGRGAIYKKFSVSNFWPEINRVGATHASTLGSMVTLLVNDSMKPEAPDSGQPEANTTLRFISGVPMPPAVWEKSVARWGIKPFDGGFGTTEASLWSWLPPGTKNRDNAAGLVNDECWDIRIFDDDDNELPPNTRGEIVGRPKKANVMFDGYWGRPEATLEMYRNLWFHSGDYGKVDEDGYLYFLERKADYMRRRGENVSSYELEVVYAKHPAVRDVAVHAVPSEQLEDDIKVTLELREDATATAEEIFVWSVDQVPYFALPRYVEIRDELPRTPLGKVQKRELREEGVTPSTWDFETSGITVERR
;
A
#
# COMPACT_ATOMS: atom_id res chain seq x y z
N MET A 1 -22.85 13.73 14.83
CA MET A 1 -21.70 14.61 15.13
C MET A 1 -21.58 15.62 14.02
N ALA A 2 -21.38 16.90 14.31
CA ALA A 2 -21.03 17.86 13.27
C ALA A 2 -19.75 17.34 12.58
N PRO A 3 -19.62 17.46 11.24
CA PRO A 3 -18.43 17.03 10.56
C PRO A 3 -17.22 17.70 11.21
N ILE A 4 -16.20 16.93 11.52
CA ILE A 4 -14.93 17.36 12.12
C ILE A 4 -14.11 18.16 11.10
N TRP A 5 -14.79 18.97 10.28
CA TRP A 5 -14.21 19.91 9.36
C TRP A 5 -13.96 21.21 10.10
N ARG A 6 -12.86 21.23 10.75
CA ARG A 6 -12.19 22.48 11.08
C ARG A 6 -11.10 22.70 10.05
N ASP A 7 -10.64 23.90 9.90
CA ASP A 7 -9.60 24.27 8.96
C ASP A 7 -8.48 23.22 8.94
N ARG A 8 -8.40 22.46 7.84
CA ARG A 8 -7.53 21.29 7.67
C ARG A 8 -6.05 21.63 7.80
N ASP A 9 -5.70 22.87 7.53
CA ASP A 9 -4.33 23.38 7.58
C ASP A 9 -3.74 23.34 9.01
N GLU A 10 -4.54 22.94 10.00
CA GLU A 10 -4.13 22.86 11.40
C GLU A 10 -3.95 21.43 11.92
N TYR A 11 -4.15 20.38 11.12
CA TYR A 11 -4.13 19.01 11.64
C TYR A 11 -2.85 18.23 11.31
N SER A 12 -2.19 17.76 12.37
CA SER A 12 -1.16 16.72 12.29
C SER A 12 -1.65 15.44 12.97
N VAL A 13 -1.06 14.30 12.60
CA VAL A 13 -1.32 13.02 13.27
C VAL A 13 -0.95 13.11 14.75
N ALA A 14 0.15 13.79 15.07
CA ALA A 14 0.56 14.04 16.45
C ALA A 14 -0.52 14.77 17.26
N ARG A 15 -1.20 15.76 16.67
CA ARG A 15 -2.32 16.46 17.33
C ARG A 15 -3.51 15.53 17.56
N LEU A 16 -3.87 14.67 16.61
CA LEU A 16 -4.93 13.69 16.79
C LEU A 16 -4.63 12.71 17.93
N ILE A 17 -3.37 12.33 18.13
CA ILE A 17 -2.93 11.52 19.26
C ILE A 17 -3.20 12.25 20.59
N GLU A 18 -2.82 13.52 20.69
CA GLU A 18 -3.06 14.31 21.89
C GLU A 18 -4.56 14.50 22.18
N GLU A 19 -5.36 14.77 21.15
CA GLU A 19 -6.82 14.89 21.28
C GLU A 19 -7.44 13.55 21.77
N ARG A 20 -6.98 12.41 21.26
CA ARG A 20 -7.44 11.09 21.73
C ARG A 20 -7.06 10.82 23.17
N LEU A 21 -5.81 11.10 23.57
CA LEU A 21 -5.35 10.96 24.94
C LEU A 21 -6.10 11.87 25.91
N ALA A 22 -6.45 13.09 25.49
CA ALA A 22 -7.19 14.03 26.31
C ALA A 22 -8.69 13.66 26.47
N SER A 23 -9.29 13.02 25.45
CA SER A 23 -10.73 12.74 25.45
C SER A 23 -11.07 11.40 26.05
N ASP A 24 -10.31 10.34 25.74
CA ASP A 24 -10.64 8.97 26.11
C ASP A 24 -9.41 8.04 26.07
N PRO A 25 -8.48 8.19 27.05
CA PRO A 25 -7.22 7.46 27.08
C PRO A 25 -7.38 5.96 27.39
N ASP A 26 -8.39 5.60 28.18
CA ASP A 26 -8.53 4.27 28.77
C ASP A 26 -9.45 3.34 27.96
N SER A 27 -10.16 3.86 26.96
CA SER A 27 -10.96 3.01 26.08
C SER A 27 -10.13 2.23 25.08
N GLU A 28 -10.68 1.12 24.62
CA GLU A 28 -10.10 0.34 23.53
C GLU A 28 -9.94 1.21 22.28
N PHE A 29 -8.73 1.27 21.78
CA PHE A 29 -8.36 2.04 20.59
C PHE A 29 -8.13 1.10 19.40
N LEU A 30 -7.25 0.11 19.59
CA LEU A 30 -6.95 -0.91 18.58
C LEU A 30 -7.05 -2.32 19.16
N ASP A 31 -7.65 -3.22 18.39
CA ASP A 31 -7.49 -4.66 18.52
C ASP A 31 -6.52 -5.15 17.46
N ILE A 32 -5.42 -5.73 17.85
CA ILE A 32 -4.39 -6.17 16.90
C ILE A 32 -4.17 -7.67 17.07
N ASN A 33 -4.57 -8.45 16.07
CA ASN A 33 -4.48 -9.92 16.10
C ASN A 33 -5.14 -10.57 17.35
N GLY A 34 -6.15 -9.93 17.92
CA GLY A 34 -6.86 -10.41 19.11
C GLY A 34 -6.38 -9.82 20.43
N GLU A 35 -5.38 -8.96 20.40
CA GLU A 35 -4.88 -8.22 21.56
C GLU A 35 -5.47 -6.80 21.58
N SER A 36 -6.15 -6.45 22.67
CA SER A 36 -6.79 -5.15 22.86
C SER A 36 -5.80 -4.13 23.44
N TRP A 37 -5.72 -2.96 22.81
CA TRP A 37 -4.88 -1.84 23.21
C TRP A 37 -5.72 -0.60 23.50
N THR A 38 -5.56 -0.03 24.69
CA THR A 38 -6.10 1.31 24.97
C THR A 38 -5.23 2.39 24.33
N ALA A 39 -5.79 3.59 24.16
CA ALA A 39 -5.01 4.72 23.65
C ALA A 39 -3.81 5.03 24.58
N ALA A 40 -4.02 5.05 25.90
CA ALA A 40 -2.95 5.27 26.87
C ALA A 40 -1.82 4.21 26.75
N ALA A 41 -2.16 2.93 26.63
CA ALA A 41 -1.17 1.86 26.51
C ALA A 41 -0.40 1.96 25.19
N MET A 42 -1.10 2.19 24.07
CA MET A 42 -0.48 2.32 22.74
C MET A 42 0.48 3.51 22.68
N PHE A 43 0.03 4.69 23.08
CA PHE A 43 0.86 5.89 22.99
C PHE A 43 1.91 6.00 24.08
N GLY A 44 1.68 5.44 25.29
CA GLY A 44 2.73 5.31 26.30
C GLY A 44 3.88 4.40 25.82
N THR A 45 3.56 3.30 25.13
CA THR A 45 4.59 2.44 24.52
C THR A 45 5.30 3.15 23.35
N ALA A 46 4.56 3.91 22.55
CA ALA A 46 5.13 4.73 21.48
C ALA A 46 6.05 5.82 22.03
N ASP A 47 5.70 6.46 23.15
CA ASP A 47 6.55 7.46 23.81
C ASP A 47 7.86 6.84 24.33
N ARG A 48 7.84 5.61 24.90
CA ARG A 48 9.06 4.89 25.28
C ARG A 48 9.99 4.69 24.09
N LEU A 49 9.46 4.21 22.99
CA LEU A 49 10.23 3.99 21.76
C LEU A 49 10.72 5.31 21.14
N ALA A 50 9.90 6.38 21.18
CA ALA A 50 10.31 7.71 20.73
C ALA A 50 11.47 8.28 21.55
N ASN A 51 11.47 8.05 22.86
CA ASN A 51 12.60 8.42 23.73
C ASN A 51 13.86 7.63 23.38
N THR A 52 13.74 6.34 23.03
CA THR A 52 14.86 5.54 22.52
C THR A 52 15.40 6.10 21.20
N PHE A 53 14.52 6.51 20.29
CA PHE A 53 14.95 7.18 19.04
C PHE A 53 15.73 8.46 19.35
N ALA A 54 15.28 9.25 20.33
CA ALA A 54 16.00 10.46 20.75
C ALA A 54 17.39 10.14 21.32
N GLU A 55 17.52 9.06 22.11
CA GLU A 55 18.82 8.56 22.61
C GLU A 55 19.74 8.11 21.46
N PHE A 56 19.19 7.50 20.42
CA PHE A 56 19.89 7.15 19.19
C PHE A 56 20.22 8.36 18.30
N GLY A 57 19.89 9.58 18.72
CA GLY A 57 20.19 10.79 17.98
C GLY A 57 19.24 11.10 16.84
N VAL A 58 18.07 10.44 16.77
CA VAL A 58 17.04 10.76 15.79
C VAL A 58 16.51 12.17 16.01
N GLN A 59 16.56 12.99 14.98
CA GLN A 59 16.07 14.36 14.96
C GLN A 59 14.74 14.48 14.21
N ARG A 60 14.07 15.64 14.30
CA ARG A 60 12.89 15.97 13.49
C ARG A 60 13.21 15.77 12.01
N GLY A 61 12.36 15.03 11.33
CA GLY A 61 12.48 14.73 9.91
C GLY A 61 13.46 13.59 9.57
N ASP A 62 14.14 12.97 10.54
CA ASP A 62 14.89 11.74 10.30
C ASP A 62 13.95 10.57 10.02
N ARG A 63 14.41 9.54 9.33
CA ARG A 63 13.60 8.41 8.91
C ARG A 63 13.80 7.21 9.80
N VAL A 64 12.67 6.60 10.19
CA VAL A 64 12.60 5.36 10.94
C VAL A 64 11.89 4.33 10.06
N ALA A 65 12.61 3.32 9.61
CA ALA A 65 12.06 2.25 8.79
C ALA A 65 11.51 1.10 9.63
N THR A 66 10.45 0.47 9.13
CA THR A 66 9.88 -0.73 9.75
C THR A 66 9.76 -1.86 8.73
N LEU A 67 10.26 -3.05 9.05
CA LEU A 67 10.11 -4.28 8.28
C LEU A 67 9.41 -5.31 9.17
N ILE A 68 8.12 -5.07 9.42
CA ILE A 68 7.29 -5.81 10.38
C ILE A 68 5.93 -6.07 9.76
N GLU A 69 5.39 -7.29 9.88
CA GLU A 69 4.02 -7.59 9.51
C GLU A 69 3.02 -6.89 10.46
N ASN A 70 1.73 -6.85 10.08
CA ASN A 70 0.70 -6.24 10.93
C ASN A 70 0.74 -6.81 12.35
N SER A 71 1.17 -6.00 13.28
CA SER A 71 1.31 -6.32 14.70
C SER A 71 1.19 -5.06 15.57
N SER A 72 1.12 -5.22 16.88
CA SER A 72 1.18 -4.11 17.84
C SER A 72 2.47 -3.31 17.70
N GLU A 73 3.58 -3.99 17.48
CA GLU A 73 4.90 -3.38 17.31
C GLU A 73 4.98 -2.52 16.04
N ALA A 74 4.33 -2.97 14.95
CA ALA A 74 4.24 -2.16 13.73
C ALA A 74 3.47 -0.85 13.97
N ALA A 75 2.31 -0.91 14.64
CA ALA A 75 1.52 0.27 14.97
C ALA A 75 2.26 1.20 15.95
N VAL A 76 2.84 0.64 17.02
CA VAL A 76 3.67 1.38 17.99
C VAL A 76 4.83 2.08 17.29
N SER A 77 5.51 1.41 16.36
CA SER A 77 6.66 1.99 15.65
C SER A 77 6.28 3.20 14.80
N LEU A 78 5.15 3.14 14.07
CA LEU A 78 4.65 4.26 13.29
C LEU A 78 4.24 5.44 14.20
N PHE A 79 3.55 5.17 15.29
CA PHE A 79 3.21 6.20 16.27
C PHE A 79 4.45 6.76 16.98
N ALA A 80 5.46 5.94 17.27
CA ALA A 80 6.71 6.41 17.86
C ALA A 80 7.47 7.35 16.92
N ALA A 81 7.47 7.10 15.61
CA ALA A 81 8.00 8.03 14.64
C ALA A 81 7.28 9.39 14.71
N ASN A 82 5.93 9.39 14.76
CA ASN A 82 5.13 10.59 14.97
C ASN A 82 5.49 11.31 16.28
N ARG A 83 5.59 10.59 17.39
CA ARG A 83 5.95 11.15 18.72
C ARG A 83 7.36 11.72 18.75
N ALA A 84 8.26 11.21 17.93
CA ALA A 84 9.62 11.73 17.77
C ALA A 84 9.73 12.86 16.72
N SER A 85 8.63 13.28 16.07
CA SER A 85 8.63 14.14 14.88
C SER A 85 9.55 13.62 13.77
N ALA A 86 9.70 12.31 13.68
CA ALA A 86 10.43 11.59 12.65
C ALA A 86 9.48 11.11 11.55
N VAL A 87 10.02 10.72 10.42
CA VAL A 87 9.27 10.22 9.27
C VAL A 87 9.22 8.69 9.31
N GLY A 88 8.03 8.10 9.35
CA GLY A 88 7.84 6.66 9.25
C GLY A 88 8.16 6.15 7.84
N VAL A 89 8.84 5.01 7.72
CA VAL A 89 9.12 4.36 6.42
C VAL A 89 8.73 2.89 6.51
N PRO A 90 7.43 2.57 6.42
CA PRO A 90 6.99 1.18 6.42
C PRO A 90 7.40 0.49 5.12
N VAL A 91 8.20 -0.56 5.26
CA VAL A 91 8.75 -1.34 4.15
C VAL A 91 7.88 -2.56 3.90
N ASN A 92 7.63 -2.89 2.64
CA ASN A 92 6.91 -4.10 2.29
C ASN A 92 7.66 -5.35 2.81
N THR A 93 7.00 -6.11 3.66
CA THR A 93 7.58 -7.29 4.34
C THR A 93 7.97 -8.43 3.39
N ALA A 94 7.51 -8.41 2.15
CA ALA A 94 7.95 -9.34 1.13
C ALA A 94 9.32 -8.97 0.51
N TYR A 95 9.82 -7.76 0.76
CA TYR A 95 11.08 -7.30 0.17
C TYR A 95 12.31 -7.96 0.79
N LYS A 96 13.30 -8.21 -0.06
CA LYS A 96 14.59 -8.80 0.25
C LYS A 96 15.62 -8.37 -0.79
N GLY A 97 16.90 -8.62 -0.53
CA GLY A 97 17.98 -8.32 -1.47
C GLY A 97 17.96 -6.86 -1.93
N GLU A 98 18.02 -6.64 -3.23
CA GLU A 98 18.11 -5.30 -3.82
C GLU A 98 16.87 -4.43 -3.57
N TYR A 99 15.66 -5.01 -3.52
CA TYR A 99 14.45 -4.27 -3.20
C TYR A 99 14.50 -3.67 -1.79
N LEU A 100 14.91 -4.48 -0.81
CA LEU A 100 15.04 -4.01 0.57
C LEU A 100 16.19 -3.00 0.70
N ARG A 101 17.36 -3.31 0.14
CA ARG A 101 18.52 -2.41 0.15
C ARG A 101 18.17 -1.05 -0.44
N HIS A 102 17.48 -1.05 -1.60
CA HIS A 102 17.08 0.17 -2.27
C HIS A 102 16.21 1.05 -1.38
N GLN A 103 15.13 0.52 -0.80
CA GLN A 103 14.22 1.34 0.00
C GLN A 103 14.89 1.91 1.26
N LEU A 104 15.71 1.13 1.95
CA LEU A 104 16.42 1.59 3.13
C LEU A 104 17.47 2.67 2.80
N ALA A 105 18.23 2.48 1.72
CA ALA A 105 19.24 3.45 1.30
C ALA A 105 18.61 4.74 0.73
N ASP A 106 17.60 4.60 -0.14
CA ASP A 106 16.92 5.74 -0.79
C ASP A 106 16.15 6.61 0.21
N SER A 107 15.51 5.99 1.21
CA SER A 107 14.86 6.74 2.29
C SER A 107 15.86 7.46 3.19
N GLY A 108 17.10 6.98 3.26
CA GLY A 108 18.10 7.43 4.21
C GLY A 108 17.69 7.11 5.66
N ALA A 109 17.11 5.94 5.89
CA ALA A 109 16.70 5.50 7.23
C ALA A 109 17.88 5.44 8.19
N LYS A 110 17.71 6.02 9.39
CA LYS A 110 18.69 5.93 10.48
C LYS A 110 18.45 4.75 11.39
N VAL A 111 17.19 4.41 11.61
CA VAL A 111 16.77 3.30 12.45
C VAL A 111 15.94 2.35 11.61
N LEU A 112 16.19 1.05 11.75
CA LEU A 112 15.35 -0.01 11.22
C LEU A 112 14.75 -0.81 12.38
N ILE A 113 13.44 -1.00 12.37
CA ILE A 113 12.77 -1.93 13.27
C ILE A 113 12.35 -3.14 12.45
N VAL A 114 12.79 -4.32 12.83
CA VAL A 114 12.58 -5.54 12.06
C VAL A 114 12.07 -6.68 12.94
N GLU A 115 11.07 -7.45 12.47
CA GLU A 115 10.68 -8.67 13.19
C GLU A 115 11.73 -9.79 13.03
N ALA A 116 11.92 -10.60 14.05
CA ALA A 116 12.95 -11.65 14.11
C ALA A 116 12.88 -12.61 12.90
N ALA A 117 11.67 -12.92 12.40
CA ALA A 117 11.49 -13.77 11.23
C ALA A 117 12.06 -13.17 9.93
N LEU A 118 12.25 -11.85 9.87
CA LEU A 118 12.79 -11.12 8.72
C LEU A 118 14.21 -10.57 8.97
N ALA A 119 14.76 -10.77 10.16
CA ALA A 119 16.05 -10.20 10.57
C ALA A 119 17.21 -10.61 9.64
N GLU A 120 17.25 -11.84 9.15
CA GLU A 120 18.27 -12.31 8.21
C GLU A 120 18.32 -11.46 6.93
N ARG A 121 17.16 -10.96 6.45
CA ARG A 121 17.09 -10.07 5.28
C ARG A 121 17.72 -8.71 5.57
N ALA A 122 17.49 -8.18 6.78
CA ALA A 122 18.11 -6.93 7.25
C ALA A 122 19.62 -7.07 7.41
N ILE A 123 20.10 -8.17 8.00
CA ILE A 123 21.53 -8.48 8.16
C ILE A 123 22.23 -8.46 6.79
N PHE A 124 21.61 -9.07 5.78
CA PHE A 124 22.21 -9.15 4.45
C PHE A 124 22.46 -7.79 3.78
N VAL A 125 21.67 -6.77 4.12
CA VAL A 125 21.74 -5.45 3.46
C VAL A 125 22.24 -4.34 4.38
N ALA A 126 22.20 -4.50 5.70
CA ALA A 126 22.46 -3.42 6.66
C ALA A 126 23.83 -2.76 6.47
N ASP A 127 24.90 -3.56 6.31
CA ASP A 127 26.26 -3.07 6.11
C ASP A 127 26.47 -2.32 4.78
N GLN A 128 25.48 -2.33 3.90
CA GLN A 128 25.52 -1.66 2.60
C GLN A 128 24.76 -0.31 2.62
N ILE A 129 24.31 0.13 3.80
CA ILE A 129 23.47 1.32 3.96
C ILE A 129 24.13 2.28 4.94
N ASP A 130 24.83 3.28 4.40
CA ASP A 130 25.65 4.21 5.19
C ASP A 130 24.86 5.02 6.22
N THR A 131 23.55 5.21 5.99
CA THR A 131 22.67 6.01 6.87
C THR A 131 22.09 5.20 8.02
N LEU A 132 22.12 3.86 7.96
CA LEU A 132 21.52 2.99 8.97
C LEU A 132 22.44 2.86 10.18
N GLU A 133 22.07 3.53 11.26
CA GLU A 133 22.88 3.60 12.48
C GLU A 133 22.47 2.57 13.53
N HIS A 134 21.15 2.25 13.61
CA HIS A 134 20.61 1.34 14.63
C HIS A 134 19.58 0.38 14.06
N VAL A 135 19.55 -0.84 14.58
CA VAL A 135 18.53 -1.85 14.26
C VAL A 135 17.88 -2.35 15.56
N ILE A 136 16.55 -2.34 15.61
CA ILE A 136 15.76 -2.91 16.72
C ILE A 136 15.08 -4.18 16.23
N VAL A 137 15.27 -5.30 16.95
CA VAL A 137 14.68 -6.60 16.57
C VAL A 137 13.49 -6.92 17.49
N VAL A 138 12.33 -7.12 16.87
CA VAL A 138 11.10 -7.53 17.55
C VAL A 138 11.02 -9.04 17.64
N GLY A 139 10.63 -9.57 18.82
CA GLY A 139 10.46 -11.01 19.03
C GLY A 139 11.76 -11.77 19.22
N HIS A 140 12.84 -11.07 19.64
CA HIS A 140 14.14 -11.66 19.95
C HIS A 140 14.44 -11.44 21.43
N ASP A 141 14.12 -12.43 22.25
CA ASP A 141 14.31 -12.36 23.70
C ASP A 141 15.66 -12.99 24.10
N GLY A 142 16.67 -12.14 24.32
CA GLY A 142 17.85 -12.50 25.12
C GLY A 142 19.00 -13.23 24.43
N GLU A 143 18.96 -13.46 23.12
CA GLU A 143 20.13 -13.93 22.36
C GLU A 143 20.94 -12.74 21.84
N SER A 144 22.25 -12.94 21.61
CA SER A 144 23.15 -11.87 21.14
C SER A 144 22.66 -11.33 19.78
N THR A 145 22.39 -10.05 19.73
CA THR A 145 22.11 -9.34 18.47
C THR A 145 23.32 -9.39 17.54
N PRO A 146 23.13 -9.42 16.21
CA PRO A 146 24.22 -9.65 15.24
C PRO A 146 25.33 -8.58 15.19
N GLY A 147 25.12 -7.42 15.79
CA GLY A 147 26.07 -6.29 15.73
C GLY A 147 25.98 -5.36 16.93
N THR A 148 26.94 -4.45 17.06
CA THR A 148 27.05 -3.52 18.21
C THR A 148 25.91 -2.52 18.32
N ASN A 149 25.25 -2.18 17.21
CA ASN A 149 24.13 -1.23 17.14
C ASN A 149 22.79 -1.94 16.91
N TRP A 150 22.71 -3.21 17.27
CA TRP A 150 21.50 -4.00 17.25
C TRP A 150 20.93 -4.11 18.67
N HIS A 151 19.65 -3.85 18.83
CA HIS A 151 18.96 -3.76 20.10
C HIS A 151 17.76 -4.71 20.11
N SER A 152 17.42 -5.27 21.27
CA SER A 152 16.15 -5.97 21.41
C SER A 152 14.98 -4.98 21.53
N TRP A 153 13.79 -5.39 21.13
CA TRP A 153 12.56 -4.61 21.33
C TRP A 153 12.34 -4.28 22.81
N THR A 154 12.60 -5.26 23.70
CA THR A 154 12.44 -5.10 25.14
C THR A 154 13.37 -4.03 25.69
N ASP A 155 14.65 -4.01 25.26
CA ASP A 155 15.59 -2.97 25.67
C ASP A 155 15.19 -1.59 25.15
N ALA A 156 14.69 -1.53 23.90
CA ALA A 156 14.22 -0.30 23.29
C ALA A 156 13.00 0.31 24.02
N LEU A 157 12.27 -0.46 24.82
CA LEU A 157 11.12 0.02 25.59
C LEU A 157 11.43 0.33 27.07
N THR A 158 12.70 0.36 27.47
CA THR A 158 13.10 0.67 28.86
C THR A 158 13.06 2.16 29.19
N MET A 159 12.96 3.02 28.19
CA MET A 159 12.88 4.47 28.36
C MET A 159 11.54 4.91 28.99
N PRO A 160 11.49 6.11 29.60
CA PRO A 160 10.24 6.66 30.13
C PRO A 160 9.14 6.79 29.06
N ASP A 161 7.87 6.73 29.48
CA ASP A 161 6.67 6.97 28.65
C ASP A 161 6.22 8.43 28.63
N THR A 162 7.14 9.34 28.97
CA THR A 162 6.87 10.78 28.92
C THR A 162 7.06 11.29 27.49
N PRO A 163 6.10 12.07 26.95
CA PRO A 163 6.24 12.66 25.64
C PRO A 163 7.51 13.50 25.50
N LEU A 164 8.20 13.40 24.37
CA LEU A 164 9.39 14.22 24.05
C LEU A 164 9.08 15.73 23.97
N GLY A 165 7.80 16.11 23.85
CA GLY A 165 7.38 17.51 23.74
C GLY A 165 7.85 18.18 22.44
N ARG A 166 8.18 17.42 21.41
CA ARG A 166 8.54 17.94 20.10
C ARG A 166 7.30 18.48 19.38
N SER A 167 7.39 19.68 18.85
CA SER A 167 6.34 20.26 18.01
C SER A 167 6.36 19.63 16.63
N THR A 168 5.19 19.31 16.11
CA THR A 168 4.99 18.79 14.76
C THR A 168 3.99 19.66 14.03
N ASP A 169 4.44 20.29 12.95
CA ASP A 169 3.59 21.11 12.10
C ASP A 169 2.80 20.24 11.09
N PRO A 170 1.61 20.66 10.66
CA PRO A 170 0.84 19.94 9.65
C PRO A 170 1.59 19.71 8.33
N THR A 171 2.54 20.58 8.01
CA THR A 171 3.38 20.51 6.81
C THR A 171 4.66 19.69 6.99
N ASP A 172 4.94 19.20 8.20
CA ASP A 172 6.03 18.25 8.39
C ASP A 172 5.74 16.93 7.69
N LEU A 173 6.80 16.24 7.27
CA LEU A 173 6.67 14.90 6.71
C LEU A 173 6.28 13.90 7.80
N ASP A 174 5.25 13.14 7.54
CA ASP A 174 4.70 12.09 8.40
C ASP A 174 5.28 10.72 8.02
N ILE A 175 5.18 10.38 6.74
CA ILE A 175 5.45 9.04 6.28
C ILE A 175 5.96 9.02 4.82
N PHE A 176 6.86 8.10 4.52
CA PHE A 176 7.22 7.75 3.14
C PHE A 176 6.52 6.47 2.72
N ILE A 177 5.71 6.56 1.68
CA ILE A 177 5.11 5.38 1.06
C ILE A 177 5.78 5.16 -0.30
N TYR A 178 6.37 4.00 -0.47
CA TYR A 178 7.01 3.65 -1.73
C TYR A 178 5.99 3.21 -2.78
N THR A 179 6.09 3.81 -3.95
CA THR A 179 5.29 3.42 -5.12
C THR A 179 6.21 2.91 -6.23
N GLY A 180 5.80 1.87 -6.93
CA GLY A 180 6.52 1.41 -8.10
C GLY A 180 6.48 2.49 -9.19
N GLY A 181 7.61 2.79 -9.84
CA GLY A 181 7.70 3.70 -10.97
C GLY A 181 7.63 2.95 -12.31
N THR A 182 7.03 3.54 -13.34
CA THR A 182 6.96 2.95 -14.69
C THR A 182 8.31 2.88 -15.38
N THR A 183 9.25 3.70 -14.97
CA THR A 183 10.54 3.94 -15.64
C THR A 183 11.75 3.82 -14.71
N GLY A 184 11.58 3.26 -13.50
CA GLY A 184 12.69 3.20 -12.53
C GLY A 184 12.36 2.36 -11.31
N LEU A 185 13.30 2.34 -10.36
CA LEU A 185 13.10 1.76 -9.04
C LEU A 185 11.96 2.49 -8.29
N SER A 186 11.36 1.82 -7.32
CA SER A 186 10.31 2.41 -6.47
C SER A 186 10.79 3.72 -5.84
N LYS A 187 9.86 4.68 -5.74
CA LYS A 187 10.12 6.03 -5.26
C LYS A 187 9.31 6.29 -3.99
N ALA A 188 9.93 6.96 -3.03
CA ALA A 188 9.24 7.38 -1.81
C ALA A 188 8.34 8.60 -2.10
N CYS A 189 7.02 8.42 -1.99
CA CYS A 189 6.10 9.55 -1.87
C CYS A 189 6.30 10.20 -0.51
N ALA A 190 6.76 11.44 -0.49
CA ALA A 190 6.91 12.23 0.73
C ALA A 190 5.54 12.78 1.14
N ILE A 191 4.97 12.23 2.20
CA ILE A 191 3.62 12.55 2.66
C ILE A 191 3.70 13.37 3.93
N ASN A 192 3.12 14.57 3.92
CA ASN A 192 3.01 15.42 5.09
C ASN A 192 1.80 15.04 5.96
N HIS A 193 1.79 15.48 7.22
CA HIS A 193 0.72 15.17 8.16
C HIS A 193 -0.65 15.64 7.68
N ASN A 194 -0.76 16.84 7.09
CA ASN A 194 -2.05 17.35 6.62
C ASN A 194 -2.62 16.48 5.50
N TYR A 195 -1.78 15.99 4.61
CA TYR A 195 -2.21 15.06 3.56
C TYR A 195 -2.69 13.72 4.16
N ALA A 196 -1.95 13.15 5.13
CA ALA A 196 -2.37 11.92 5.80
C ALA A 196 -3.73 12.07 6.48
N VAL A 197 -3.96 13.19 7.19
CA VAL A 197 -5.25 13.49 7.83
C VAL A 197 -6.34 13.77 6.79
N THR A 198 -6.02 14.44 5.68
CA THR A 198 -6.99 14.72 4.60
C THR A 198 -7.51 13.43 3.97
N LEU A 199 -6.63 12.48 3.63
CA LEU A 199 -7.04 11.19 3.07
C LEU A 199 -7.89 10.40 4.08
N ALA A 200 -7.45 10.35 5.34
CA ALA A 200 -8.20 9.69 6.40
C ALA A 200 -9.62 10.27 6.54
N TRP A 201 -9.75 11.58 6.45
CA TRP A 201 -11.05 12.22 6.49
C TRP A 201 -11.91 11.91 5.29
N GLN A 202 -11.38 12.02 4.06
CA GLN A 202 -12.13 11.71 2.84
C GLN A 202 -12.77 10.33 2.93
N ILE A 203 -11.97 9.33 3.35
CA ILE A 203 -12.45 7.96 3.50
C ILE A 203 -13.46 7.83 4.64
N ALA A 204 -13.17 8.42 5.80
CA ALA A 204 -14.08 8.38 6.94
C ALA A 204 -15.43 9.04 6.63
N HIS A 205 -15.42 10.14 5.90
CA HIS A 205 -16.64 10.82 5.45
C HIS A 205 -17.46 9.97 4.48
N MET A 206 -16.83 9.39 3.46
CA MET A 206 -17.51 8.49 2.51
C MET A 206 -18.14 7.28 3.20
N TRP A 207 -17.48 6.77 4.22
CA TRP A 207 -17.93 5.60 4.97
C TRP A 207 -18.86 5.95 6.13
N GLU A 208 -19.22 7.21 6.29
CA GLU A 208 -20.06 7.73 7.37
C GLU A 208 -19.59 7.27 8.77
N ARG A 209 -18.26 7.24 8.98
CA ARG A 209 -17.65 6.76 10.22
C ARG A 209 -17.94 7.70 11.38
N THR A 210 -18.17 7.10 12.54
CA THR A 210 -18.42 7.79 13.82
C THR A 210 -17.53 7.18 14.92
N ALA A 211 -17.61 7.72 16.13
CA ALA A 211 -16.90 7.19 17.30
C ALA A 211 -17.42 5.81 17.74
N ASP A 212 -18.63 5.42 17.33
CA ASP A 212 -19.21 4.13 17.69
C ASP A 212 -18.75 3.01 16.75
N ASP A 213 -18.00 3.35 15.70
CA ASP A 213 -17.63 2.39 14.66
C ASP A 213 -16.33 1.66 14.96
N VAL A 214 -16.33 0.38 14.55
CA VAL A 214 -15.17 -0.50 14.56
C VAL A 214 -14.80 -0.85 13.13
N VAL A 215 -13.60 -0.49 12.71
CA VAL A 215 -13.09 -0.82 11.37
C VAL A 215 -12.16 -2.02 11.45
N TRP A 216 -12.45 -3.04 10.69
CA TRP A 216 -11.62 -4.24 10.55
C TRP A 216 -10.80 -4.18 9.25
N THR A 217 -9.52 -4.59 9.29
CA THR A 217 -8.68 -4.73 8.08
C THR A 217 -7.58 -5.78 8.23
N PRO A 218 -7.28 -6.55 7.17
CA PRO A 218 -6.07 -7.36 7.03
C PRO A 218 -5.03 -6.66 6.12
N MET A 219 -5.30 -5.41 5.72
CA MET A 219 -4.44 -4.68 4.79
C MET A 219 -3.10 -4.34 5.45
N PRO A 220 -1.97 -4.54 4.75
CA PRO A 220 -0.66 -4.26 5.32
C PRO A 220 -0.45 -2.77 5.62
N LEU A 221 0.13 -2.47 6.79
CA LEU A 221 0.42 -1.10 7.23
C LEU A 221 1.56 -0.42 6.45
N PHE A 222 2.15 -1.08 5.46
CA PHE A 222 3.07 -0.42 4.53
C PHE A 222 2.37 0.18 3.30
N HIS A 223 1.04 0.04 3.19
CA HIS A 223 0.22 0.75 2.22
C HIS A 223 -0.46 1.97 2.83
N PHE A 224 -0.42 3.09 2.13
CA PHE A 224 -0.97 4.35 2.62
C PHE A 224 -2.46 4.27 2.98
N ASN A 225 -3.23 3.55 2.17
CA ASN A 225 -4.66 3.35 2.46
C ASN A 225 -4.86 2.67 3.83
N ALA A 226 -4.08 1.63 4.15
CA ALA A 226 -4.18 0.94 5.44
C ALA A 226 -3.82 1.87 6.61
N VAL A 227 -2.72 2.62 6.52
CA VAL A 227 -2.32 3.58 7.55
C VAL A 227 -3.40 4.65 7.73
N SER A 228 -3.88 5.27 6.62
CA SER A 228 -4.86 6.35 6.68
C SER A 228 -6.22 5.88 7.18
N VAL A 229 -6.73 4.71 6.71
CA VAL A 229 -8.05 4.20 7.12
C VAL A 229 -8.03 3.73 8.57
N MET A 230 -6.97 2.99 8.96
CA MET A 230 -6.90 2.36 10.28
C MET A 230 -6.34 3.29 11.34
N LEU A 231 -5.07 3.68 11.21
CA LEU A 231 -4.42 4.42 12.29
C LEU A 231 -4.95 5.86 12.36
N THR A 232 -4.77 6.62 11.31
CA THR A 232 -5.16 8.04 11.27
C THR A 232 -6.68 8.21 11.31
N GLY A 233 -7.43 7.38 10.56
CA GLY A 233 -8.89 7.45 10.50
C GLY A 233 -9.57 7.06 11.82
N THR A 234 -9.00 6.13 12.57
CA THR A 234 -9.50 5.74 13.90
C THR A 234 -9.25 6.85 14.93
N LEU A 235 -8.09 7.49 14.88
CA LEU A 235 -7.82 8.68 15.68
C LEU A 235 -8.81 9.80 15.36
N LEU A 236 -8.97 10.11 14.08
CA LEU A 236 -9.82 11.20 13.60
C LEU A 236 -11.29 11.03 13.98
N CYS A 237 -11.82 9.81 13.89
CA CYS A 237 -13.23 9.52 14.21
C CYS A 237 -13.50 9.29 15.70
N GLY A 238 -12.47 9.03 16.50
CA GLY A 238 -12.61 8.63 17.90
C GLY A 238 -13.13 7.20 18.10
N GLY A 239 -13.24 6.42 17.03
CA GLY A 239 -13.71 5.03 17.05
C GLY A 239 -12.65 4.00 17.43
N ARG A 240 -12.84 2.74 16.98
CA ARG A 240 -11.92 1.63 17.20
C ARG A 240 -11.44 1.01 15.89
N GLY A 241 -10.24 0.44 15.89
CA GLY A 241 -9.69 -0.30 14.77
C GLY A 241 -9.39 -1.74 15.14
N ALA A 242 -9.52 -2.67 14.19
CA ALA A 242 -9.13 -4.06 14.33
C ALA A 242 -8.22 -4.47 13.16
N ILE A 243 -6.96 -4.76 13.47
CA ILE A 243 -5.92 -5.05 12.49
C ILE A 243 -5.52 -6.51 12.60
N TYR A 244 -5.55 -7.21 11.46
CA TYR A 244 -5.16 -8.61 11.40
C TYR A 244 -3.95 -8.80 10.50
N LYS A 245 -3.13 -9.81 10.82
CA LYS A 245 -1.88 -10.11 10.13
C LYS A 245 -2.09 -10.44 8.65
N LYS A 246 -3.17 -11.17 8.33
CA LYS A 246 -3.49 -11.59 6.97
C LYS A 246 -4.98 -11.88 6.79
N PHE A 247 -5.45 -11.78 5.56
CA PHE A 247 -6.78 -12.19 5.19
C PHE A 247 -6.96 -13.72 5.22
N SER A 248 -8.10 -14.16 5.74
CA SER A 248 -8.53 -15.56 5.70
C SER A 248 -10.04 -15.65 5.49
N VAL A 249 -10.48 -16.35 4.44
CA VAL A 249 -11.89 -16.53 4.14
C VAL A 249 -12.62 -17.21 5.31
N SER A 250 -12.01 -18.25 5.90
CA SER A 250 -12.60 -19.01 7.01
C SER A 250 -12.68 -18.22 8.32
N ASN A 251 -11.78 -17.26 8.53
CA ASN A 251 -11.71 -16.49 9.77
C ASN A 251 -12.43 -15.14 9.68
N PHE A 252 -12.78 -14.69 8.48
CA PHE A 252 -13.38 -13.36 8.27
C PHE A 252 -14.58 -13.11 9.18
N TRP A 253 -15.63 -13.92 9.10
CA TRP A 253 -16.83 -13.73 9.92
C TRP A 253 -16.59 -13.94 11.42
N PRO A 254 -15.84 -14.96 11.88
CA PRO A 254 -15.40 -15.05 13.28
C PRO A 254 -14.70 -13.81 13.80
N GLU A 255 -13.78 -13.24 13.03
CA GLU A 255 -13.05 -12.02 13.41
C GLU A 255 -13.96 -10.81 13.46
N ILE A 256 -14.76 -10.56 12.40
CA ILE A 256 -15.77 -9.50 12.34
C ILE A 256 -16.67 -9.51 13.58
N ASN A 257 -17.22 -10.68 13.92
CA ASN A 257 -18.15 -10.81 15.03
C ASN A 257 -17.45 -10.67 16.39
N ARG A 258 -16.20 -11.16 16.51
CA ARG A 258 -15.43 -11.06 17.76
C ARG A 258 -15.19 -9.60 18.16
N VAL A 259 -14.78 -8.76 17.21
CA VAL A 259 -14.50 -7.35 17.49
C VAL A 259 -15.73 -6.45 17.38
N GLY A 260 -16.85 -6.98 16.88
CA GLY A 260 -18.05 -6.18 16.61
C GLY A 260 -17.83 -5.17 15.47
N ALA A 261 -17.10 -5.58 14.42
CA ALA A 261 -16.79 -4.68 13.31
C ALA A 261 -18.05 -4.18 12.61
N THR A 262 -18.10 -2.87 12.37
CA THR A 262 -19.16 -2.20 11.60
C THR A 262 -18.73 -1.94 10.17
N HIS A 263 -17.42 -1.82 9.94
CA HIS A 263 -16.80 -1.58 8.65
C HIS A 263 -15.66 -2.58 8.40
N ALA A 264 -15.53 -3.03 7.16
CA ALA A 264 -14.39 -3.83 6.72
C ALA A 264 -13.68 -3.13 5.56
N SER A 265 -12.38 -2.86 5.74
CA SER A 265 -11.50 -2.34 4.70
C SER A 265 -10.79 -3.51 4.02
N THR A 266 -11.15 -3.78 2.77
CA THR A 266 -10.68 -4.94 1.99
C THR A 266 -10.36 -4.56 0.54
N LEU A 267 -9.88 -5.51 -0.24
CA LEU A 267 -9.75 -5.42 -1.71
C LEU A 267 -10.93 -6.15 -2.38
N GLY A 268 -11.25 -5.76 -3.60
CA GLY A 268 -12.28 -6.43 -4.42
C GLY A 268 -12.03 -7.94 -4.61
N SER A 269 -10.76 -8.34 -4.73
CA SER A 269 -10.36 -9.75 -4.77
C SER A 269 -10.72 -10.51 -3.50
N MET A 270 -10.56 -9.90 -2.32
CA MET A 270 -10.95 -10.50 -1.04
C MET A 270 -12.47 -10.69 -0.95
N VAL A 271 -13.24 -9.65 -1.34
CA VAL A 271 -14.71 -9.76 -1.40
C VAL A 271 -15.15 -10.84 -2.38
N THR A 272 -14.49 -10.95 -3.53
CA THR A 272 -14.73 -12.01 -4.52
C THR A 272 -14.54 -13.40 -3.92
N LEU A 273 -13.46 -13.61 -3.16
CA LEU A 273 -13.23 -14.88 -2.46
C LEU A 273 -14.31 -15.19 -1.43
N LEU A 274 -14.71 -14.20 -0.62
CA LEU A 274 -15.77 -14.35 0.37
C LEU A 274 -17.12 -14.70 -0.24
N VAL A 275 -17.49 -14.03 -1.34
CA VAL A 275 -18.78 -14.25 -2.02
C VAL A 275 -18.85 -15.59 -2.73
N ASN A 276 -17.72 -16.08 -3.23
CA ASN A 276 -17.64 -17.36 -3.94
C ASN A 276 -17.30 -18.55 -3.01
N ASP A 277 -17.12 -18.30 -1.71
CA ASP A 277 -16.88 -19.38 -0.75
C ASP A 277 -18.10 -20.30 -0.64
N SER A 278 -17.98 -21.50 -1.23
CA SER A 278 -19.00 -22.54 -1.24
C SER A 278 -19.04 -23.35 0.06
N MET A 279 -18.10 -23.13 0.97
CA MET A 279 -17.99 -23.91 2.22
C MET A 279 -18.92 -23.42 3.33
N LYS A 280 -19.61 -22.29 3.16
CA LYS A 280 -20.67 -21.87 4.06
C LYS A 280 -22.03 -22.28 3.49
N PRO A 281 -22.93 -22.84 4.32
CA PRO A 281 -24.24 -23.21 3.87
C PRO A 281 -24.90 -22.01 3.19
N GLU A 282 -25.56 -22.26 2.07
CA GLU A 282 -26.48 -21.31 1.47
C GLU A 282 -27.30 -20.66 2.57
N ALA A 283 -27.43 -19.34 2.57
CA ALA A 283 -28.31 -18.67 3.52
C ALA A 283 -29.64 -19.41 3.49
N PRO A 284 -30.18 -19.81 4.64
CA PRO A 284 -31.45 -20.50 4.65
C PRO A 284 -32.43 -19.66 3.84
N ASP A 285 -33.33 -20.30 3.06
CA ASP A 285 -34.37 -19.71 2.19
C ASP A 285 -35.23 -18.62 2.85
N SER A 286 -34.87 -18.20 4.04
CA SER A 286 -35.54 -17.22 4.89
C SER A 286 -35.32 -15.76 4.47
N GLY A 287 -34.49 -15.46 3.47
CA GLY A 287 -34.18 -14.06 3.08
C GLY A 287 -33.48 -13.26 4.19
N GLN A 288 -32.99 -13.91 5.23
CA GLN A 288 -32.18 -13.30 6.29
C GLN A 288 -30.70 -13.36 5.89
N PRO A 289 -29.92 -12.28 6.06
CA PRO A 289 -28.49 -12.33 5.82
C PRO A 289 -27.82 -13.43 6.64
N GLU A 290 -26.79 -14.09 6.09
CA GLU A 290 -25.97 -15.12 6.78
C GLU A 290 -25.38 -14.62 8.10
N ALA A 291 -25.43 -13.36 8.32
CA ALA A 291 -24.76 -12.71 9.40
C ALA A 291 -25.76 -12.09 10.36
N ASN A 292 -25.88 -12.69 11.51
CA ASN A 292 -26.16 -11.94 12.73
C ASN A 292 -24.87 -11.13 13.03
N THR A 293 -24.59 -10.09 12.23
CA THR A 293 -23.35 -9.33 12.25
C THR A 293 -23.64 -7.84 12.45
N THR A 294 -22.70 -7.16 13.09
CA THR A 294 -22.67 -5.70 13.18
C THR A 294 -22.17 -5.03 11.90
N LEU A 295 -21.59 -5.81 10.96
CA LEU A 295 -21.02 -5.31 9.73
C LEU A 295 -22.10 -4.71 8.82
N ARG A 296 -21.98 -3.42 8.53
CA ARG A 296 -22.90 -2.66 7.68
C ARG A 296 -22.23 -2.13 6.40
N PHE A 297 -20.90 -2.19 6.37
CA PHE A 297 -20.10 -1.63 5.28
C PHE A 297 -18.89 -2.51 4.97
N ILE A 298 -18.63 -2.76 3.70
CA ILE A 298 -17.43 -3.44 3.21
C ILE A 298 -16.90 -2.69 2.00
N SER A 299 -15.64 -2.24 2.03
CA SER A 299 -14.99 -1.68 0.86
C SER A 299 -14.28 -2.75 0.06
N GLY A 300 -14.26 -2.60 -1.25
CA GLY A 300 -13.56 -3.52 -2.14
C GLY A 300 -13.42 -2.91 -3.52
N VAL A 301 -12.36 -2.14 -3.75
CA VAL A 301 -12.13 -1.47 -5.04
C VAL A 301 -10.91 -2.09 -5.72
N PRO A 302 -10.98 -2.40 -7.03
CA PRO A 302 -12.20 -2.46 -7.88
C PRO A 302 -13.09 -3.65 -7.53
N MET A 303 -14.41 -3.51 -7.74
CA MET A 303 -15.38 -4.58 -7.50
C MET A 303 -16.20 -4.86 -8.75
N PRO A 304 -16.16 -6.10 -9.28
CA PRO A 304 -17.00 -6.48 -10.41
C PRO A 304 -18.50 -6.38 -10.06
N PRO A 305 -19.37 -5.91 -10.96
CA PRO A 305 -20.82 -5.79 -10.70
C PRO A 305 -21.45 -7.09 -10.20
N ALA A 306 -21.08 -8.23 -10.76
CA ALA A 306 -21.59 -9.54 -10.32
C ALA A 306 -21.20 -9.89 -8.88
N VAL A 307 -20.03 -9.46 -8.41
CA VAL A 307 -19.59 -9.63 -7.01
C VAL A 307 -20.40 -8.73 -6.11
N TRP A 308 -20.65 -7.49 -6.53
CA TRP A 308 -21.47 -6.53 -5.81
C TRP A 308 -22.89 -7.05 -5.60
N GLU A 309 -23.57 -7.51 -6.69
CA GLU A 309 -24.91 -8.06 -6.66
C GLU A 309 -25.00 -9.28 -5.72
N LYS A 310 -24.06 -10.22 -5.84
CA LYS A 310 -23.97 -11.40 -4.95
C LYS A 310 -23.77 -11.01 -3.49
N SER A 311 -22.93 -10.00 -3.20
CA SER A 311 -22.70 -9.54 -1.83
C SER A 311 -23.97 -8.99 -1.20
N VAL A 312 -24.73 -8.17 -1.94
CA VAL A 312 -26.01 -7.64 -1.48
C VAL A 312 -27.04 -8.75 -1.26
N ALA A 313 -27.16 -9.68 -2.23
CA ALA A 313 -28.12 -10.78 -2.15
C ALA A 313 -27.81 -11.72 -0.97
N ARG A 314 -26.51 -12.01 -0.74
CA ARG A 314 -26.07 -12.98 0.25
C ARG A 314 -26.01 -12.40 1.69
N TRP A 315 -25.55 -11.16 1.82
CA TRP A 315 -25.28 -10.59 3.16
C TRP A 315 -26.19 -9.42 3.52
N GLY A 316 -26.95 -8.87 2.58
CA GLY A 316 -27.71 -7.63 2.80
C GLY A 316 -26.82 -6.40 3.02
N ILE A 317 -25.49 -6.53 2.86
CA ILE A 317 -24.50 -5.46 3.01
C ILE A 317 -24.21 -4.90 1.63
N LYS A 318 -24.31 -3.59 1.49
CA LYS A 318 -23.92 -2.91 0.25
C LYS A 318 -22.40 -2.69 0.25
N PRO A 319 -21.67 -3.34 -0.66
CA PRO A 319 -20.26 -3.04 -0.80
C PRO A 319 -20.05 -1.62 -1.28
N PHE A 320 -18.95 -1.01 -0.85
CA PHE A 320 -18.51 0.28 -1.36
C PHE A 320 -17.52 0.05 -2.51
N ASP A 321 -17.83 0.58 -3.67
CA ASP A 321 -17.12 0.37 -4.92
C ASP A 321 -16.68 1.67 -5.60
N GLY A 322 -16.76 2.80 -4.90
CA GLY A 322 -16.40 4.12 -5.42
C GLY A 322 -15.09 4.64 -4.85
N GLY A 323 -14.32 5.29 -5.70
CA GLY A 323 -13.08 5.96 -5.35
C GLY A 323 -11.97 5.62 -6.32
N PHE A 324 -11.35 6.64 -6.88
CA PHE A 324 -10.11 6.57 -7.63
C PHE A 324 -9.11 7.55 -7.02
N GLY A 325 -7.90 7.10 -6.82
CA GLY A 325 -6.83 7.91 -6.26
C GLY A 325 -5.48 7.23 -6.39
N THR A 326 -4.44 7.99 -6.11
CA THR A 326 -3.05 7.53 -6.11
C THR A 326 -2.39 7.87 -4.78
N THR A 327 -1.27 7.23 -4.48
CA THR A 327 -0.49 7.56 -3.28
C THR A 327 0.00 9.00 -3.33
N GLU A 328 0.26 9.53 -4.51
CA GLU A 328 0.74 10.89 -4.74
C GLU A 328 -0.34 11.96 -4.51
N ALA A 329 -1.61 11.61 -4.76
CA ALA A 329 -2.63 12.65 -4.95
C ALA A 329 -4.00 12.36 -4.30
N SER A 330 -4.05 11.54 -3.27
CA SER A 330 -5.29 11.20 -2.53
C SER A 330 -6.43 10.68 -3.43
N LEU A 331 -7.67 10.99 -3.08
CA LEU A 331 -8.86 10.60 -3.82
C LEU A 331 -9.27 11.69 -4.82
N TRP A 332 -9.18 11.39 -6.09
CA TRP A 332 -9.64 12.23 -7.19
C TRP A 332 -11.11 12.05 -7.50
N SER A 333 -11.63 10.87 -7.21
CA SER A 333 -13.08 10.65 -7.18
C SER A 333 -13.49 10.00 -5.88
N TRP A 334 -14.74 10.21 -5.51
CA TRP A 334 -15.32 9.73 -4.26
C TRP A 334 -16.84 9.56 -4.37
N LEU A 335 -17.45 8.99 -3.35
CA LEU A 335 -18.90 8.91 -3.23
C LEU A 335 -19.34 9.56 -1.92
N PRO A 336 -19.73 10.84 -1.93
CA PRO A 336 -20.29 11.48 -0.74
C PRO A 336 -21.50 10.71 -0.19
N PRO A 337 -21.77 10.78 1.13
CA PRO A 337 -22.91 10.11 1.74
C PRO A 337 -24.23 10.36 0.99
N GLY A 338 -25.00 9.28 0.80
CA GLY A 338 -26.26 9.35 0.07
C GLY A 338 -26.15 9.35 -1.47
N THR A 339 -24.94 9.39 -2.01
CA THR A 339 -24.72 9.32 -3.47
C THR A 339 -24.77 7.87 -3.95
N LYS A 340 -25.52 7.63 -5.04
CA LYS A 340 -25.53 6.32 -5.70
C LYS A 340 -24.46 6.31 -6.79
N ASN A 341 -23.57 5.29 -6.75
CA ASN A 341 -22.62 5.10 -7.84
C ASN A 341 -23.32 4.65 -9.14
N ARG A 342 -22.65 4.85 -10.25
CA ARG A 342 -23.02 4.34 -11.57
C ARG A 342 -22.22 3.08 -11.87
N ASP A 343 -22.79 2.22 -12.69
CA ASP A 343 -22.13 0.99 -13.11
C ASP A 343 -20.78 1.31 -13.76
N ASN A 344 -19.74 0.66 -13.27
CA ASN A 344 -18.33 0.84 -13.67
C ASN A 344 -17.75 2.25 -13.45
N ALA A 345 -18.42 3.15 -12.76
CA ALA A 345 -17.84 4.43 -12.38
C ALA A 345 -16.99 4.31 -11.11
N ALA A 346 -15.90 5.05 -11.05
CA ALA A 346 -15.08 5.18 -9.88
C ALA A 346 -15.61 6.23 -8.86
N GLY A 347 -16.81 6.75 -9.08
CA GLY A 347 -17.46 7.78 -8.26
C GLY A 347 -17.49 9.14 -8.94
N LEU A 348 -17.98 10.14 -8.21
CA LEU A 348 -17.97 11.54 -8.62
C LEU A 348 -16.58 12.14 -8.49
N VAL A 349 -16.22 13.07 -9.37
CA VAL A 349 -15.03 13.90 -9.21
C VAL A 349 -15.06 14.58 -7.85
N ASN A 350 -13.96 14.50 -7.12
CA ASN A 350 -13.81 15.17 -5.82
C ASN A 350 -13.47 16.65 -6.03
N ASP A 351 -14.46 17.42 -6.41
CA ASP A 351 -14.33 18.84 -6.75
C ASP A 351 -14.08 19.73 -5.51
N GLU A 352 -14.21 19.19 -4.31
CA GLU A 352 -13.85 19.89 -3.07
C GLU A 352 -12.35 20.10 -2.91
N CYS A 353 -11.57 19.08 -3.24
CA CYS A 353 -10.11 19.10 -3.11
C CYS A 353 -9.38 19.30 -4.43
N TRP A 354 -10.02 18.97 -5.56
CA TRP A 354 -9.36 18.82 -6.85
C TRP A 354 -10.09 19.55 -7.98
N ASP A 355 -9.31 20.04 -8.94
CA ASP A 355 -9.75 20.35 -10.29
C ASP A 355 -9.27 19.18 -11.17
N ILE A 356 -10.19 18.30 -11.57
CA ILE A 356 -9.90 17.11 -12.37
C ILE A 356 -10.38 17.32 -13.80
N ARG A 357 -9.53 16.97 -14.77
CA ARG A 357 -9.80 17.06 -16.21
C ARG A 357 -9.36 15.80 -16.93
N ILE A 358 -9.81 15.65 -18.16
CA ILE A 358 -9.37 14.62 -19.09
C ILE A 358 -8.66 15.31 -20.24
N PHE A 359 -7.39 14.94 -20.46
CA PHE A 359 -6.55 15.55 -21.50
C PHE A 359 -6.19 14.55 -22.60
N ASP A 360 -5.97 15.10 -23.82
CA ASP A 360 -5.31 14.37 -24.90
C ASP A 360 -3.77 14.36 -24.71
N ASP A 361 -3.04 13.75 -25.65
CA ASP A 361 -1.56 13.65 -25.58
C ASP A 361 -0.85 15.00 -25.79
N ASP A 362 -1.57 16.01 -26.29
CA ASP A 362 -1.09 17.41 -26.49
C ASP A 362 -1.50 18.34 -25.33
N ASP A 363 -2.02 17.79 -24.23
CA ASP A 363 -2.51 18.48 -23.03
C ASP A 363 -3.71 19.43 -23.32
N ASN A 364 -4.56 19.13 -24.31
CA ASN A 364 -5.81 19.82 -24.50
C ASN A 364 -6.93 19.11 -23.72
N GLU A 365 -7.81 19.91 -23.10
CA GLU A 365 -8.98 19.38 -22.40
C GLU A 365 -9.97 18.73 -23.38
N LEU A 366 -10.39 17.50 -23.08
CA LEU A 366 -11.34 16.75 -23.87
C LEU A 366 -12.78 16.94 -23.34
N PRO A 367 -13.79 16.91 -24.22
CA PRO A 367 -15.18 17.01 -23.82
C PRO A 367 -15.63 15.78 -23.00
N PRO A 368 -16.72 15.89 -22.24
CA PRO A 368 -17.29 14.77 -21.49
C PRO A 368 -17.46 13.50 -22.33
N ASN A 369 -17.36 12.36 -21.67
CA ASN A 369 -17.45 11.01 -22.27
C ASN A 369 -16.31 10.64 -23.26
N THR A 370 -15.27 11.46 -23.39
CA THR A 370 -14.12 11.19 -24.25
C THR A 370 -12.99 10.57 -23.44
N ARG A 371 -12.36 9.52 -23.98
CA ARG A 371 -11.19 8.87 -23.37
C ARG A 371 -9.96 9.76 -23.49
N GLY A 372 -9.25 9.97 -22.39
CA GLY A 372 -7.96 10.67 -22.31
C GLY A 372 -7.27 10.41 -20.99
N GLU A 373 -6.14 11.06 -20.77
CA GLU A 373 -5.40 10.97 -19.50
C GLU A 373 -6.14 11.73 -18.39
N ILE A 374 -6.27 11.10 -17.22
CA ILE A 374 -6.83 11.76 -16.04
C ILE A 374 -5.75 12.66 -15.45
N VAL A 375 -6.03 13.96 -15.37
CA VAL A 375 -5.11 14.97 -14.81
C VAL A 375 -5.78 15.75 -13.71
N GLY A 376 -5.00 16.25 -12.75
CA GLY A 376 -5.57 16.98 -11.62
C GLY A 376 -4.70 18.13 -11.10
N ARG A 377 -5.35 19.10 -10.49
CA ARG A 377 -4.72 20.16 -9.71
C ARG A 377 -5.36 20.25 -8.32
N PRO A 378 -4.57 20.36 -7.24
CA PRO A 378 -5.13 20.56 -5.91
C PRO A 378 -5.73 21.99 -5.81
N LYS A 379 -6.93 22.10 -5.24
CA LYS A 379 -7.60 23.38 -4.90
C LYS A 379 -7.18 23.89 -3.52
N LYS A 380 -6.50 23.08 -2.73
CA LYS A 380 -6.04 23.37 -1.36
C LYS A 380 -4.56 23.00 -1.24
N ALA A 381 -3.87 23.68 -0.34
CA ALA A 381 -2.48 23.35 -0.04
C ALA A 381 -2.37 22.05 0.77
N ASN A 382 -1.26 21.35 0.65
CA ASN A 382 -0.87 20.19 1.47
C ASN A 382 -1.88 19.03 1.48
N VAL A 383 -2.62 18.81 0.38
CA VAL A 383 -3.61 17.73 0.22
C VAL A 383 -3.13 16.62 -0.72
N MET A 384 -1.87 16.66 -1.10
CA MET A 384 -1.16 15.67 -1.89
C MET A 384 0.28 15.56 -1.38
N PHE A 385 1.06 14.64 -1.95
CA PHE A 385 2.46 14.47 -1.56
C PHE A 385 3.30 15.72 -1.84
N ASP A 386 4.41 15.87 -1.12
CA ASP A 386 5.35 17.00 -1.33
C ASP A 386 6.31 16.73 -2.50
N GLY A 387 6.19 15.57 -3.13
CA GLY A 387 7.02 15.10 -4.23
C GLY A 387 7.66 13.75 -3.90
N TYR A 388 8.43 13.23 -4.84
CA TYR A 388 9.24 12.04 -4.61
C TYR A 388 10.54 12.43 -3.89
N TRP A 389 10.79 11.82 -2.73
CA TRP A 389 11.95 12.12 -1.89
C TRP A 389 13.26 12.00 -2.66
N GLY A 390 14.08 13.05 -2.64
CA GLY A 390 15.37 13.08 -3.33
C GLY A 390 15.30 12.95 -4.86
N ARG A 391 14.11 13.07 -5.48
CA ARG A 391 13.87 12.87 -6.91
C ARG A 391 13.09 14.04 -7.54
N PRO A 392 13.66 15.26 -7.53
CA PRO A 392 12.95 16.43 -8.05
C PRO A 392 12.61 16.31 -9.54
N GLU A 393 13.48 15.70 -10.35
CA GLU A 393 13.23 15.49 -11.77
C GLU A 393 12.02 14.56 -11.98
N ALA A 394 11.95 13.43 -11.26
CA ALA A 394 10.82 12.51 -11.34
C ALA A 394 9.52 13.16 -10.85
N THR A 395 9.60 14.06 -9.88
CA THR A 395 8.45 14.86 -9.44
C THR A 395 7.99 15.80 -10.55
N LEU A 396 8.91 16.52 -11.20
CA LEU A 396 8.60 17.45 -12.29
C LEU A 396 8.04 16.74 -13.53
N GLU A 397 8.49 15.51 -13.82
CA GLU A 397 7.96 14.69 -14.92
C GLU A 397 6.46 14.39 -14.78
N MET A 398 5.94 14.38 -13.54
CA MET A 398 4.50 14.21 -13.28
C MET A 398 3.70 15.49 -13.55
N TYR A 399 4.37 16.63 -13.76
CA TYR A 399 3.70 17.90 -14.01
C TYR A 399 3.98 18.41 -15.41
N ARG A 400 2.91 18.61 -16.18
CA ARG A 400 2.92 19.32 -17.46
C ARG A 400 1.86 20.39 -17.42
N ASN A 401 2.16 21.58 -17.90
CA ASN A 401 1.25 22.72 -17.91
C ASN A 401 0.58 22.99 -16.53
N LEU A 402 1.32 22.77 -15.44
CA LEU A 402 0.84 22.90 -14.05
C LEU A 402 -0.28 21.92 -13.66
N TRP A 403 -0.47 20.84 -14.41
CA TRP A 403 -1.33 19.72 -14.05
C TRP A 403 -0.50 18.52 -13.65
N PHE A 404 -0.96 17.85 -12.59
CA PHE A 404 -0.42 16.53 -12.22
C PHE A 404 -1.04 15.47 -13.12
N HIS A 405 -0.20 14.70 -13.79
CA HIS A 405 -0.57 13.63 -14.70
C HIS A 405 -0.55 12.29 -13.97
N SER A 406 -1.70 11.62 -13.89
CA SER A 406 -1.81 10.35 -13.18
C SER A 406 -1.10 9.18 -13.87
N GLY A 407 -0.91 9.27 -15.19
CA GLY A 407 -0.53 8.14 -16.01
C GLY A 407 -1.64 7.11 -16.19
N ASP A 408 -2.87 7.47 -15.89
CA ASP A 408 -4.05 6.62 -16.03
C ASP A 408 -5.03 7.22 -17.06
N TYR A 409 -5.58 6.39 -17.92
CA TYR A 409 -6.63 6.80 -18.85
C TYR A 409 -8.01 6.62 -18.24
N GLY A 410 -8.87 7.60 -18.50
CA GLY A 410 -10.25 7.59 -18.04
C GLY A 410 -11.13 8.50 -18.87
N LYS A 411 -12.31 8.73 -18.39
CA LYS A 411 -13.26 9.74 -18.88
C LYS A 411 -14.12 10.25 -17.73
N VAL A 412 -14.62 11.46 -17.87
CA VAL A 412 -15.65 12.02 -16.98
C VAL A 412 -16.92 12.21 -17.80
N ASP A 413 -18.07 11.83 -17.26
CA ASP A 413 -19.34 12.04 -17.93
C ASP A 413 -19.94 13.45 -17.65
N GLU A 414 -21.10 13.76 -18.25
CA GLU A 414 -21.76 15.06 -18.14
C GLU A 414 -22.23 15.38 -16.71
N ASP A 415 -22.43 14.34 -15.88
CA ASP A 415 -22.85 14.49 -14.49
C ASP A 415 -21.68 14.45 -13.49
N GLY A 416 -20.44 14.37 -13.99
CA GLY A 416 -19.22 14.43 -13.19
C GLY A 416 -18.76 13.07 -12.63
N TYR A 417 -19.29 11.94 -13.12
CA TYR A 417 -18.75 10.63 -12.75
C TYR A 417 -17.49 10.32 -13.52
N LEU A 418 -16.44 9.91 -12.76
CA LEU A 418 -15.16 9.45 -13.31
C LEU A 418 -15.23 7.95 -13.59
N TYR A 419 -14.71 7.56 -14.75
CA TYR A 419 -14.54 6.17 -15.17
C TYR A 419 -13.06 5.93 -15.42
N PHE A 420 -12.44 5.07 -14.63
CA PHE A 420 -11.11 4.55 -14.92
C PHE A 420 -11.21 3.52 -16.05
N LEU A 421 -10.30 3.59 -17.02
CA LEU A 421 -10.30 2.69 -18.18
C LEU A 421 -9.08 1.77 -18.16
N GLU A 422 -7.87 2.34 -18.09
CA GLU A 422 -6.62 1.58 -18.12
C GLU A 422 -5.44 2.42 -17.66
N ARG A 423 -4.31 1.80 -17.35
CA ARG A 423 -3.04 2.50 -17.10
C ARG A 423 -2.30 2.79 -18.40
N LYS A 424 -1.67 3.98 -18.48
CA LYS A 424 -0.84 4.41 -19.62
C LYS A 424 0.47 3.63 -19.69
N ALA A 425 0.94 3.08 -18.60
CA ALA A 425 2.28 2.53 -18.46
C ALA A 425 2.32 1.06 -18.01
N ASP A 426 3.51 0.45 -18.14
CA ASP A 426 3.90 -0.94 -17.92
C ASP A 426 3.86 -1.39 -16.44
N TYR A 427 2.76 -1.15 -15.74
CA TYR A 427 2.51 -1.78 -14.45
C TYR A 427 1.78 -3.09 -14.63
N MET A 428 2.22 -4.06 -13.86
CA MET A 428 1.50 -5.31 -13.68
C MET A 428 0.88 -5.30 -12.30
N ARG A 429 -0.42 -5.61 -12.20
CA ARG A 429 -1.06 -5.78 -10.91
C ARG A 429 -1.18 -7.26 -10.62
N ARG A 430 -0.52 -7.70 -9.56
CA ARG A 430 -0.53 -9.12 -9.19
C ARG A 430 -0.65 -9.31 -7.68
N ARG A 431 -1.65 -10.10 -7.27
CA ARG A 431 -1.91 -10.41 -5.85
C ARG A 431 -2.10 -9.17 -4.97
N GLY A 432 -2.74 -8.14 -5.55
CA GLY A 432 -3.00 -6.87 -4.87
C GLY A 432 -1.82 -5.88 -4.89
N GLU A 433 -0.64 -6.30 -5.37
CA GLU A 433 0.58 -5.47 -5.44
C GLU A 433 0.79 -4.90 -6.84
N ASN A 434 1.36 -3.70 -6.90
CA ASN A 434 1.82 -3.12 -8.14
C ASN A 434 3.27 -3.55 -8.39
N VAL A 435 3.50 -4.25 -9.49
CA VAL A 435 4.82 -4.76 -9.88
C VAL A 435 5.37 -3.95 -11.04
N SER A 436 6.53 -3.35 -10.85
CA SER A 436 7.24 -2.63 -11.90
C SER A 436 7.98 -3.61 -12.81
N SER A 437 7.72 -3.56 -14.11
CA SER A 437 8.49 -4.33 -15.08
C SER A 437 9.98 -3.97 -15.05
N TYR A 438 10.28 -2.70 -14.85
CA TYR A 438 11.65 -2.22 -14.78
C TYR A 438 12.42 -2.75 -13.55
N GLU A 439 11.80 -2.77 -12.37
CA GLU A 439 12.45 -3.33 -11.17
C GLU A 439 12.81 -4.81 -11.38
N LEU A 440 11.90 -5.57 -11.98
CA LEU A 440 12.19 -6.96 -12.33
C LEU A 440 13.30 -7.07 -13.37
N GLU A 441 13.30 -6.24 -14.40
CA GLU A 441 14.36 -6.22 -15.41
C GLU A 441 15.73 -5.93 -14.78
N VAL A 442 15.82 -4.97 -13.84
CA VAL A 442 17.07 -4.69 -13.11
C VAL A 442 17.54 -5.91 -12.31
N VAL A 443 16.63 -6.66 -11.71
CA VAL A 443 16.99 -7.89 -10.98
C VAL A 443 17.45 -8.98 -11.93
N TYR A 444 16.68 -9.32 -12.96
CA TYR A 444 17.03 -10.39 -13.91
C TYR A 444 18.30 -10.09 -14.70
N ALA A 445 18.60 -8.83 -15.00
CA ALA A 445 19.85 -8.43 -15.64
C ALA A 445 21.10 -8.74 -14.81
N LYS A 446 20.97 -8.96 -13.49
CA LYS A 446 22.07 -9.38 -12.61
C LYS A 446 22.41 -10.86 -12.72
N HIS A 447 21.54 -11.67 -13.34
CA HIS A 447 21.81 -13.08 -13.52
C HIS A 447 22.98 -13.29 -14.49
N PRO A 448 24.01 -14.10 -14.15
CA PRO A 448 25.24 -14.22 -14.95
C PRO A 448 25.01 -14.63 -16.41
N ALA A 449 24.00 -15.45 -16.67
CA ALA A 449 23.67 -15.93 -17.99
C ALA A 449 22.86 -14.93 -18.84
N VAL A 450 22.25 -13.90 -18.24
CA VAL A 450 21.35 -12.98 -18.94
C VAL A 450 22.15 -11.89 -19.63
N ARG A 451 21.90 -11.69 -20.93
CA ARG A 451 22.41 -10.59 -21.75
C ARG A 451 21.45 -9.39 -21.68
N ASP A 452 20.15 -9.67 -21.90
CA ASP A 452 19.11 -8.65 -21.87
C ASP A 452 17.77 -9.28 -21.45
N VAL A 453 16.84 -8.46 -20.99
CA VAL A 453 15.56 -8.92 -20.45
C VAL A 453 14.45 -7.93 -20.73
N ALA A 454 13.26 -8.44 -20.98
CA ALA A 454 12.02 -7.69 -21.03
C ALA A 454 10.97 -8.35 -20.15
N VAL A 455 10.33 -7.55 -19.30
CA VAL A 455 9.25 -8.00 -18.42
C VAL A 455 7.96 -7.28 -18.80
N HIS A 456 6.86 -8.03 -18.91
CA HIS A 456 5.56 -7.48 -19.28
C HIS A 456 4.40 -8.28 -18.70
N ALA A 457 3.22 -7.65 -18.66
CA ALA A 457 1.97 -8.29 -18.29
C ALA A 457 1.49 -9.28 -19.35
N VAL A 458 0.87 -10.35 -18.88
CA VAL A 458 0.02 -11.24 -19.66
C VAL A 458 -1.34 -11.31 -18.96
N PRO A 459 -2.48 -11.16 -19.66
CA PRO A 459 -3.79 -11.25 -19.05
C PRO A 459 -3.99 -12.57 -18.31
N SER A 460 -4.45 -12.50 -17.05
CA SER A 460 -4.77 -13.66 -16.23
C SER A 460 -6.28 -13.91 -16.17
N GLU A 461 -6.69 -15.16 -15.98
CA GLU A 461 -8.08 -15.52 -15.73
C GLU A 461 -8.63 -14.98 -14.39
N GLN A 462 -7.77 -14.51 -13.48
CA GLN A 462 -8.10 -14.05 -12.13
C GLN A 462 -8.32 -12.54 -12.00
N LEU A 463 -8.61 -11.82 -13.10
CA LEU A 463 -8.83 -10.36 -13.14
C LEU A 463 -7.61 -9.49 -12.78
N GLU A 464 -6.44 -10.07 -12.64
CA GLU A 464 -5.14 -9.40 -12.45
C GLU A 464 -4.20 -9.81 -13.60
N ASP A 465 -2.96 -9.35 -13.55
CA ASP A 465 -1.94 -9.70 -14.53
C ASP A 465 -1.13 -10.91 -14.09
N ASP A 466 -0.73 -11.75 -15.03
CA ASP A 466 0.40 -12.66 -14.89
C ASP A 466 1.67 -12.00 -15.43
N ILE A 467 2.80 -12.28 -14.78
CA ILE A 467 4.09 -11.72 -15.17
C ILE A 467 4.78 -12.67 -16.14
N LYS A 468 5.21 -12.14 -17.29
CA LYS A 468 6.09 -12.84 -18.22
C LYS A 468 7.45 -12.16 -18.29
N VAL A 469 8.51 -12.97 -18.13
CA VAL A 469 9.92 -12.58 -18.29
C VAL A 469 10.43 -13.19 -19.57
N THR A 470 10.84 -12.36 -20.53
CA THR A 470 11.46 -12.80 -21.78
C THR A 470 12.94 -12.41 -21.77
N LEU A 471 13.82 -13.36 -21.98
CA LEU A 471 15.26 -13.26 -21.78
C LEU A 471 16.03 -13.53 -23.06
N GLU A 472 17.11 -12.77 -23.24
CA GLU A 472 18.17 -13.06 -24.19
C GLU A 472 19.41 -13.49 -23.40
N LEU A 473 19.97 -14.66 -23.67
CA LEU A 473 21.15 -15.16 -22.98
C LEU A 473 22.43 -14.64 -23.63
N ARG A 474 23.52 -14.64 -22.87
CA ARG A 474 24.87 -14.41 -23.38
C ARG A 474 25.29 -15.58 -24.30
N GLU A 475 26.13 -15.32 -25.30
CA GLU A 475 26.53 -16.30 -26.31
C GLU A 475 27.09 -17.60 -25.73
N ASP A 476 27.76 -17.54 -24.58
CA ASP A 476 28.39 -18.70 -23.93
C ASP A 476 27.55 -19.28 -22.77
N ALA A 477 26.31 -18.81 -22.58
CA ALA A 477 25.45 -19.21 -21.45
C ALA A 477 24.45 -20.31 -21.87
N THR A 478 24.23 -21.26 -20.98
CA THR A 478 23.35 -22.41 -21.20
C THR A 478 22.26 -22.56 -20.09
N ALA A 479 21.80 -21.48 -19.53
CA ALA A 479 20.75 -21.54 -18.50
C ALA A 479 19.38 -21.88 -19.10
N THR A 480 18.58 -22.65 -18.37
CA THR A 480 17.18 -22.94 -18.70
C THR A 480 16.23 -21.93 -18.07
N ALA A 481 15.01 -21.81 -18.58
CA ALA A 481 13.96 -20.98 -18.00
C ALA A 481 13.66 -21.36 -16.54
N GLU A 482 13.68 -22.65 -16.24
CA GLU A 482 13.48 -23.19 -14.89
C GLU A 482 14.61 -22.77 -13.93
N GLU A 483 15.86 -22.89 -14.34
CA GLU A 483 17.01 -22.49 -13.52
C GLU A 483 16.98 -20.99 -13.20
N ILE A 484 16.62 -20.15 -14.17
CA ILE A 484 16.47 -18.71 -13.98
C ILE A 484 15.30 -18.40 -13.05
N PHE A 485 14.17 -19.11 -13.20
CA PHE A 485 13.05 -18.97 -12.28
C PHE A 485 13.45 -19.33 -10.84
N VAL A 486 14.10 -20.48 -10.64
CA VAL A 486 14.54 -20.94 -9.31
C VAL A 486 15.50 -19.93 -8.68
N TRP A 487 16.46 -19.40 -9.46
CA TRP A 487 17.34 -18.35 -8.99
C TRP A 487 16.56 -17.10 -8.54
N SER A 488 15.52 -16.72 -9.27
CA SER A 488 14.74 -15.52 -8.97
C SER A 488 13.94 -15.62 -7.67
N VAL A 489 13.66 -16.83 -7.19
CA VAL A 489 12.91 -17.06 -5.93
C VAL A 489 13.57 -16.37 -4.74
N ASP A 490 14.88 -16.26 -4.72
CA ASP A 490 15.62 -15.59 -3.66
C ASP A 490 15.88 -14.10 -3.92
N GLN A 491 15.59 -13.60 -5.12
CA GLN A 491 15.91 -12.24 -5.55
C GLN A 491 14.71 -11.30 -5.53
N VAL A 492 13.51 -11.80 -5.75
CA VAL A 492 12.29 -10.98 -5.86
C VAL A 492 11.23 -11.42 -4.85
N PRO A 493 10.31 -10.52 -4.47
CA PRO A 493 9.16 -10.87 -3.66
C PRO A 493 8.29 -11.93 -4.33
N TYR A 494 7.61 -12.78 -3.55
CA TYR A 494 6.80 -13.88 -4.08
C TYR A 494 5.67 -13.41 -5.03
N PHE A 495 5.12 -12.21 -4.83
CA PHE A 495 4.10 -11.65 -5.71
C PHE A 495 4.66 -11.18 -7.05
N ALA A 496 5.96 -10.89 -7.12
CA ALA A 496 6.68 -10.47 -8.32
C ALA A 496 7.35 -11.63 -9.08
N LEU A 497 7.23 -12.86 -8.58
CA LEU A 497 7.70 -14.05 -9.29
C LEU A 497 6.90 -14.24 -10.59
N PRO A 498 7.55 -14.44 -11.74
CA PRO A 498 6.86 -14.63 -13.01
C PRO A 498 6.11 -15.96 -13.02
N ARG A 499 4.96 -15.97 -13.65
CA ARG A 499 4.33 -17.23 -14.07
C ARG A 499 5.06 -17.79 -15.29
N TYR A 500 5.44 -16.92 -16.21
CA TYR A 500 5.99 -17.29 -17.50
C TYR A 500 7.43 -16.83 -17.66
N VAL A 501 8.30 -17.73 -18.13
CA VAL A 501 9.69 -17.43 -18.51
C VAL A 501 9.93 -17.93 -19.92
N GLU A 502 10.46 -17.08 -20.78
CA GLU A 502 10.79 -17.43 -22.16
C GLU A 502 12.23 -17.01 -22.48
N ILE A 503 13.00 -17.92 -23.07
CA ILE A 503 14.34 -17.62 -23.57
C ILE A 503 14.27 -17.52 -25.09
N ARG A 504 14.84 -16.44 -25.63
CA ARG A 504 14.92 -16.17 -27.07
C ARG A 504 16.35 -15.93 -27.51
N ASP A 505 16.62 -16.20 -28.77
CA ASP A 505 17.91 -15.89 -29.39
C ASP A 505 18.13 -14.37 -29.45
N GLU A 506 17.06 -13.59 -29.69
CA GLU A 506 17.08 -12.12 -29.76
C GLU A 506 15.73 -11.52 -29.33
N LEU A 507 15.78 -10.42 -28.56
CA LEU A 507 14.60 -9.64 -28.22
C LEU A 507 14.23 -8.68 -29.36
N PRO A 508 12.93 -8.43 -29.63
CA PRO A 508 12.51 -7.46 -30.64
C PRO A 508 12.97 -6.06 -30.27
N ARG A 509 13.60 -5.36 -31.21
CA ARG A 509 14.18 -4.03 -30.97
C ARG A 509 13.76 -3.00 -32.01
N THR A 510 13.72 -1.76 -31.57
CA THR A 510 13.63 -0.60 -32.48
C THR A 510 14.95 -0.45 -33.24
N PRO A 511 14.98 0.31 -34.38
CA PRO A 511 16.23 0.63 -35.09
C PRO A 511 17.31 1.31 -34.22
N LEU A 512 16.92 1.89 -33.08
CA LEU A 512 17.81 2.51 -32.09
C LEU A 512 18.23 1.54 -30.97
N GLY A 513 17.90 0.25 -31.07
CA GLY A 513 18.31 -0.81 -30.15
C GLY A 513 17.43 -0.97 -28.91
N LYS A 514 16.36 -0.19 -28.72
CA LYS A 514 15.45 -0.31 -27.57
C LYS A 514 14.51 -1.51 -27.75
N VAL A 515 14.36 -2.34 -26.71
CA VAL A 515 13.43 -3.49 -26.72
C VAL A 515 11.98 -3.03 -26.90
N GLN A 516 11.27 -3.68 -27.81
CA GLN A 516 9.87 -3.40 -28.14
C GLN A 516 8.92 -4.30 -27.33
N LYS A 517 8.68 -3.98 -26.08
CA LYS A 517 7.78 -4.74 -25.18
C LYS A 517 6.35 -4.89 -25.74
N ARG A 518 5.92 -3.96 -26.59
CA ARG A 518 4.60 -4.03 -27.22
C ARG A 518 4.45 -5.28 -28.06
N GLU A 519 5.45 -5.62 -28.88
CA GLU A 519 5.44 -6.84 -29.72
C GLU A 519 5.35 -8.09 -28.84
N LEU A 520 6.14 -8.15 -27.75
CA LEU A 520 6.12 -9.27 -26.80
C LEU A 520 4.77 -9.45 -26.10
N ARG A 521 4.06 -8.33 -25.82
CA ARG A 521 2.71 -8.38 -25.25
C ARG A 521 1.68 -8.89 -26.25
N GLU A 522 1.75 -8.42 -27.50
CA GLU A 522 0.85 -8.84 -28.57
C GLU A 522 1.02 -10.34 -28.89
N GLU A 523 2.24 -10.87 -28.74
CA GLU A 523 2.50 -12.32 -28.90
C GLU A 523 1.99 -13.14 -27.70
N GLY A 524 1.98 -12.58 -26.50
CA GLY A 524 1.50 -13.24 -25.28
C GLY A 524 2.33 -14.48 -24.89
N VAL A 525 1.66 -15.58 -24.57
CA VAL A 525 2.27 -16.87 -24.25
C VAL A 525 2.50 -17.67 -25.53
N THR A 526 3.74 -18.06 -25.78
CA THR A 526 4.15 -18.82 -26.98
C THR A 526 4.40 -20.29 -26.63
N PRO A 527 4.51 -21.19 -27.62
CA PRO A 527 4.85 -22.59 -27.33
C PRO A 527 6.22 -22.82 -26.68
N SER A 528 7.14 -21.84 -26.78
CA SER A 528 8.46 -21.86 -26.13
C SER A 528 8.45 -21.29 -24.71
N THR A 529 7.32 -20.75 -24.27
CA THR A 529 7.18 -20.17 -22.93
C THR A 529 7.07 -21.28 -21.88
N TRP A 530 7.98 -21.28 -20.91
CA TRP A 530 7.90 -22.12 -19.73
C TRP A 530 6.86 -21.54 -18.75
N ASP A 531 6.01 -22.41 -18.18
CA ASP A 531 4.95 -22.01 -17.24
C ASP A 531 5.23 -22.65 -15.87
N PHE A 532 5.40 -21.78 -14.86
CA PHE A 532 5.61 -22.17 -13.47
C PHE A 532 4.47 -23.04 -12.92
N GLU A 533 3.21 -22.76 -13.26
CA GLU A 533 2.07 -23.52 -12.72
C GLU A 533 2.05 -24.98 -13.18
N THR A 534 2.70 -25.28 -14.30
CA THR A 534 2.81 -26.65 -14.83
C THR A 534 4.13 -27.34 -14.49
N SER A 535 5.08 -26.62 -13.89
CA SER A 535 6.45 -27.12 -13.62
C SER A 535 6.54 -28.13 -12.48
N GLY A 536 5.56 -28.13 -11.56
CA GLY A 536 5.61 -28.92 -10.32
C GLY A 536 6.49 -28.31 -9.22
N ILE A 537 7.11 -27.15 -9.45
CA ILE A 537 7.90 -26.44 -8.44
C ILE A 537 6.95 -25.80 -7.42
N THR A 538 7.30 -25.94 -6.14
CA THR A 538 6.57 -25.28 -5.05
C THR A 538 7.44 -24.19 -4.47
N VAL A 539 6.90 -22.96 -4.37
CA VAL A 539 7.54 -21.82 -3.73
C VAL A 539 6.81 -21.49 -2.45
N GLU A 540 7.53 -21.46 -1.35
CA GLU A 540 6.96 -21.02 -0.07
C GLU A 540 6.66 -19.51 -0.13
N ARG A 541 5.45 -19.13 0.29
CA ARG A 541 5.06 -17.73 0.46
C ARG A 541 5.72 -17.20 1.73
N ARG A 542 6.96 -16.82 1.62
CA ARG A 542 7.71 -16.16 2.69
C ARG A 542 7.94 -14.70 2.35
#